data_2a8a2cba2c6f22f94860d850ecc3feef
#
_entry.id   2a8a2cba2c6f22f94860d850ecc3feef
#
_cell.length_a   1.000
_cell.length_b   1.000
_cell.length_c   1.000
_cell.angle_alpha   90.00
_cell.angle_beta   90.00
_cell.angle_gamma   90.00
#
_symmetry.space_group_name_H-M   'P 1'
#
loop_
_entity.id
_entity.type
_entity.pdbx_description
1 polymer ?
#
loop_
_entity_poly.entity_id
_entity_poly.type
_entity_poly.pdbx_seq_one_letter_code
_entity_poly.pdbx_strand_id
1 'polypeptide(L)'
;MMSSPMMAMLDKEMPGMDMMMMQQCIESCSACEQSCTMCADMCASSGMEGMARCMAMCMDTADMCHATMRMMMRPSGMDAAVMMQVLEACMMMARACAEECMKHDDTEHMKACAQVCMDCAKACESMMGSMKMMMAK
;
A
#
# COMPACT_ATOMS: atom_id res chain seq x y z
N MET A 1 8.37 -0.19 -11.50
CA MET A 1 9.03 1.08 -11.12
C MET A 1 8.51 2.23 -11.96
N MET A 2 8.28 3.37 -11.34
CA MET A 2 7.82 4.55 -12.05
C MET A 2 8.92 5.10 -12.95
N SER A 3 8.58 5.42 -14.22
CA SER A 3 9.55 5.94 -15.17
C SER A 3 9.97 7.37 -14.83
N SER A 4 11.14 7.80 -15.33
CA SER A 4 11.62 9.17 -15.13
C SER A 4 10.64 10.23 -15.65
N PRO A 5 10.01 10.05 -16.82
CA PRO A 5 8.98 11.01 -17.25
C PRO A 5 7.78 11.08 -16.29
N MET A 6 7.37 9.97 -15.70
CA MET A 6 6.30 9.95 -14.73
C MET A 6 6.70 10.69 -13.43
N MET A 7 7.93 10.49 -12.99
CA MET A 7 8.47 11.20 -11.82
C MET A 7 8.48 12.72 -12.06
N ALA A 8 8.87 13.14 -13.25
CA ALA A 8 8.89 14.56 -13.60
C ALA A 8 7.49 15.17 -13.57
N MET A 9 6.47 14.42 -13.97
CA MET A 9 5.08 14.89 -13.90
C MET A 9 4.67 15.15 -12.45
N LEU A 10 4.98 14.24 -11.52
CA LEU A 10 4.66 14.40 -10.11
C LEU A 10 5.41 15.57 -9.48
N ASP A 11 6.69 15.71 -9.78
CA ASP A 11 7.52 16.78 -9.23
C ASP A 11 6.98 18.16 -9.64
N LYS A 12 6.51 18.29 -10.87
CA LYS A 12 5.93 19.53 -11.38
C LYS A 12 4.66 19.92 -10.60
N GLU A 13 3.82 18.91 -10.27
CA GLU A 13 2.53 19.15 -9.61
C GLU A 13 2.66 19.40 -8.11
N MET A 14 3.71 18.88 -7.49
CA MET A 14 3.90 18.98 -6.04
C MET A 14 5.33 19.41 -5.70
N PRO A 15 5.73 20.64 -6.08
CA PRO A 15 7.07 21.10 -5.74
C PRO A 15 7.24 21.19 -4.21
N GLY A 16 8.37 20.71 -3.72
CA GLY A 16 8.70 20.72 -2.29
C GLY A 16 8.28 19.48 -1.54
N MET A 17 7.53 18.57 -2.16
CA MET A 17 7.22 17.27 -1.56
C MET A 17 8.42 16.33 -1.73
N ASP A 18 8.58 15.40 -0.80
CA ASP A 18 9.60 14.36 -0.92
C ASP A 18 9.20 13.36 -2.00
N MET A 19 9.75 13.55 -3.19
CA MET A 19 9.41 12.74 -4.35
C MET A 19 9.85 11.29 -4.21
N MET A 20 10.92 11.04 -3.47
CA MET A 20 11.36 9.66 -3.23
C MET A 20 10.38 8.91 -2.35
N MET A 21 9.86 9.56 -1.31
CA MET A 21 8.85 8.96 -0.43
C MET A 21 7.55 8.72 -1.17
N MET A 22 7.14 9.67 -2.01
CA MET A 22 5.94 9.52 -2.83
C MET A 22 6.08 8.34 -3.79
N GLN A 23 7.22 8.24 -4.48
CA GLN A 23 7.50 7.13 -5.38
C GLN A 23 7.48 5.80 -4.63
N GLN A 24 8.14 5.73 -3.48
CA GLN A 24 8.15 4.52 -2.67
C GLN A 24 6.76 4.11 -2.25
N CYS A 25 5.93 5.06 -1.86
CA CYS A 25 4.56 4.78 -1.43
C CYS A 25 3.71 4.25 -2.59
N ILE A 26 3.79 4.90 -3.76
CA ILE A 26 3.07 4.45 -4.96
C ILE A 26 3.50 3.03 -5.34
N GLU A 27 4.80 2.78 -5.40
CA GLU A 27 5.34 1.47 -5.78
C GLU A 27 5.01 0.39 -4.75
N SER A 28 5.08 0.72 -3.47
CA SER A 28 4.75 -0.23 -2.41
C SER A 28 3.27 -0.59 -2.39
N CYS A 29 2.41 0.38 -2.65
CA CYS A 29 0.97 0.12 -2.79
C CYS A 29 0.69 -0.75 -4.00
N SER A 30 1.36 -0.50 -5.13
CA SER A 30 1.23 -1.33 -6.33
C SER A 30 1.68 -2.76 -6.07
N ALA A 31 2.83 -2.93 -5.43
CA ALA A 31 3.36 -4.26 -5.10
C ALA A 31 2.42 -5.00 -4.13
N CYS A 32 1.87 -4.28 -3.16
CA CYS A 32 0.96 -4.86 -2.18
C CYS A 32 -0.35 -5.30 -2.83
N GLU A 33 -0.89 -4.51 -3.75
CA GLU A 33 -2.07 -4.89 -4.52
C GLU A 33 -1.84 -6.19 -5.28
N GLN A 34 -0.72 -6.27 -5.98
CA GLN A 34 -0.37 -7.47 -6.76
C GLN A 34 -0.17 -8.69 -5.85
N SER A 35 0.59 -8.52 -4.78
CA SER A 35 0.88 -9.61 -3.86
C SER A 35 -0.39 -10.14 -3.18
N CYS A 36 -1.25 -9.25 -2.72
CA CYS A 36 -2.50 -9.62 -2.06
C CYS A 36 -3.46 -10.31 -3.03
N THR A 37 -3.51 -9.84 -4.28
CA THR A 37 -4.34 -10.46 -5.31
C THR A 37 -3.86 -11.89 -5.59
N MET A 38 -2.56 -12.08 -5.76
CA MET A 38 -1.97 -13.40 -5.97
C MET A 38 -2.17 -14.32 -4.76
N CYS A 39 -1.99 -13.77 -3.56
CA CYS A 39 -2.16 -14.53 -2.32
C CYS A 39 -3.60 -15.03 -2.17
N ALA A 40 -4.58 -14.16 -2.44
CA ALA A 40 -5.99 -14.55 -2.37
C ALA A 40 -6.31 -15.68 -3.35
N ASP A 41 -5.77 -15.62 -4.56
CA ASP A 41 -5.96 -16.68 -5.56
C ASP A 41 -5.33 -18.00 -5.11
N MET A 42 -4.11 -17.93 -4.60
CA MET A 42 -3.41 -19.12 -4.09
C MET A 42 -4.15 -19.75 -2.92
N CYS A 43 -4.67 -18.93 -2.01
CA CYS A 43 -5.48 -19.41 -0.87
C CYS A 43 -6.75 -20.11 -1.37
N ALA A 44 -7.40 -19.52 -2.36
CA ALA A 44 -8.63 -20.09 -2.92
C ALA A 44 -8.40 -21.47 -3.55
N SER A 45 -7.25 -21.68 -4.19
CA SER A 45 -6.92 -22.92 -4.89
C SER A 45 -6.24 -23.96 -4.00
N SER A 46 -5.84 -23.59 -2.78
CA SER A 46 -5.06 -24.49 -1.90
C SER A 46 -5.85 -25.65 -1.31
N GLY A 47 -7.18 -25.51 -1.23
CA GLY A 47 -8.03 -26.48 -0.53
C GLY A 47 -7.87 -26.47 0.99
N MET A 48 -7.09 -25.55 1.54
CA MET A 48 -6.89 -25.43 2.99
C MET A 48 -8.13 -24.82 3.64
N GLU A 49 -8.50 -25.35 4.81
CA GLU A 49 -9.59 -24.79 5.61
C GLU A 49 -9.12 -23.54 6.35
N GLY A 50 -10.07 -22.67 6.71
CA GLY A 50 -9.78 -21.48 7.53
C GLY A 50 -9.16 -20.32 6.78
N MET A 51 -9.15 -20.35 5.45
CA MET A 51 -8.54 -19.33 4.61
C MET A 51 -9.46 -18.18 4.22
N ALA A 52 -10.77 -18.29 4.49
CA ALA A 52 -11.75 -17.32 4.04
C ALA A 52 -11.43 -15.90 4.53
N ARG A 53 -11.02 -15.76 5.79
CA ARG A 53 -10.67 -14.46 6.37
C ARG A 53 -9.41 -13.89 5.71
N CYS A 54 -8.40 -14.72 5.49
CA CYS A 54 -7.16 -14.28 4.83
C CYS A 54 -7.44 -13.82 3.41
N MET A 55 -8.26 -14.56 2.66
CA MET A 55 -8.65 -14.19 1.30
C MET A 55 -9.36 -12.85 1.28
N ALA A 56 -10.35 -12.66 2.16
CA ALA A 56 -11.10 -11.40 2.25
C ALA A 56 -10.17 -10.24 2.61
N MET A 57 -9.30 -10.44 3.59
CA MET A 57 -8.36 -9.42 4.03
C MET A 57 -7.38 -9.04 2.91
N CYS A 58 -6.89 -10.03 2.16
CA CYS A 58 -6.01 -9.77 1.02
C CYS A 58 -6.73 -8.96 -0.07
N MET A 59 -7.97 -9.29 -0.37
CA MET A 59 -8.72 -8.55 -1.39
C MET A 59 -9.06 -7.14 -0.95
N ASP A 60 -9.44 -6.96 0.32
CA ASP A 60 -9.70 -5.62 0.87
C ASP A 60 -8.42 -4.77 0.83
N THR A 61 -7.29 -5.37 1.18
CA THR A 61 -6.00 -4.68 1.15
C THR A 61 -5.61 -4.29 -0.28
N ALA A 62 -5.82 -5.20 -1.24
CA ALA A 62 -5.55 -4.92 -2.64
C ALA A 62 -6.38 -3.73 -3.13
N ASP A 63 -7.68 -3.70 -2.79
CA ASP A 63 -8.57 -2.60 -3.18
C ASP A 63 -8.13 -1.28 -2.53
N MET A 64 -7.80 -1.30 -1.25
CA MET A 64 -7.34 -0.10 -0.53
C MET A 64 -6.03 0.43 -1.12
N CYS A 65 -5.08 -0.45 -1.38
CA CYS A 65 -3.80 -0.07 -1.98
C CYS A 65 -3.97 0.51 -3.37
N HIS A 66 -4.86 -0.08 -4.17
CA HIS A 66 -5.17 0.42 -5.51
C HIS A 66 -5.71 1.85 -5.46
N ALA A 67 -6.69 2.08 -4.60
CA ALA A 67 -7.30 3.41 -4.44
C ALA A 67 -6.28 4.43 -3.93
N THR A 68 -5.48 4.06 -2.94
CA THR A 68 -4.46 4.94 -2.35
C THR A 68 -3.43 5.34 -3.39
N MET A 69 -2.90 4.38 -4.14
CA MET A 69 -1.95 4.63 -5.21
C MET A 69 -2.50 5.61 -6.23
N ARG A 70 -3.72 5.36 -6.71
CA ARG A 70 -4.33 6.19 -7.74
C ARG A 70 -4.58 7.62 -7.26
N MET A 71 -4.97 7.80 -5.99
CA MET A 71 -5.15 9.13 -5.42
C MET A 71 -3.81 9.87 -5.36
N MET A 72 -2.74 9.20 -4.98
CA MET A 72 -1.41 9.81 -4.92
C MET A 72 -0.88 10.19 -6.30
N MET A 73 -1.33 9.50 -7.34
CA MET A 73 -0.93 9.82 -8.72
C MET A 73 -1.69 11.01 -9.30
N ARG A 74 -2.66 11.55 -8.58
CA ARG A 74 -3.46 12.71 -8.99
C ARG A 74 -3.31 13.84 -7.97
N PRO A 75 -2.10 14.41 -7.84
CA PRO A 75 -1.84 15.37 -6.77
C PRO A 75 -2.44 16.75 -6.98
N SER A 76 -2.84 17.12 -8.20
CA SER A 76 -3.26 18.49 -8.53
C SER A 76 -4.39 19.02 -7.65
N GLY A 77 -5.32 18.19 -7.25
CA GLY A 77 -6.44 18.59 -6.37
C GLY A 77 -6.41 17.94 -5.01
N MET A 78 -5.24 17.47 -4.60
CA MET A 78 -5.11 16.70 -3.36
C MET A 78 -5.42 17.56 -2.12
N ASP A 79 -6.34 17.07 -1.29
CA ASP A 79 -6.56 17.60 0.05
C ASP A 79 -5.63 16.84 1.00
N ALA A 80 -4.66 17.54 1.58
CA ALA A 80 -3.63 16.91 2.42
C ALA A 80 -4.24 16.22 3.64
N ALA A 81 -5.22 16.83 4.28
CA ALA A 81 -5.85 16.25 5.47
C ALA A 81 -6.60 14.95 5.13
N VAL A 82 -7.31 14.95 4.00
CA VAL A 82 -8.01 13.74 3.53
C VAL A 82 -7.00 12.65 3.16
N MET A 83 -5.94 13.02 2.43
CA MET A 83 -4.92 12.06 2.02
C MET A 83 -4.22 11.43 3.23
N MET A 84 -4.01 12.19 4.30
CA MET A 84 -3.46 11.65 5.54
C MET A 84 -4.33 10.54 6.11
N GLN A 85 -5.65 10.72 6.09
CA GLN A 85 -6.60 9.70 6.55
C GLN A 85 -6.57 8.45 5.65
N VAL A 86 -6.47 8.65 4.35
CA VAL A 86 -6.37 7.55 3.39
C VAL A 86 -5.10 6.74 3.64
N LEU A 87 -3.96 7.41 3.82
CA LEU A 87 -2.69 6.75 4.11
C LEU A 87 -2.75 5.98 5.42
N GLU A 88 -3.36 6.55 6.45
CA GLU A 88 -3.53 5.88 7.73
C GLU A 88 -4.39 4.61 7.59
N ALA A 89 -5.51 4.70 6.88
CA ALA A 89 -6.37 3.55 6.64
C ALA A 89 -5.63 2.47 5.84
N CYS A 90 -4.87 2.86 4.83
CA CYS A 90 -4.08 1.93 4.03
C CYS A 90 -3.00 1.23 4.88
N MET A 91 -2.32 1.98 5.72
CA MET A 91 -1.31 1.45 6.64
C MET A 91 -1.93 0.41 7.60
N MET A 92 -3.07 0.76 8.19
CA MET A 92 -3.77 -0.14 9.12
C MET A 92 -4.23 -1.42 8.42
N MET A 93 -4.79 -1.29 7.23
CA MET A 93 -5.25 -2.43 6.44
C MET A 93 -4.07 -3.35 6.08
N ALA A 94 -2.96 -2.78 5.64
CA ALA A 94 -1.77 -3.55 5.27
C ALA A 94 -1.20 -4.29 6.48
N ARG A 95 -1.14 -3.64 7.65
CA ARG A 95 -0.68 -4.29 8.90
C ARG A 95 -1.61 -5.44 9.30
N ALA A 96 -2.92 -5.21 9.25
CA ALA A 96 -3.89 -6.24 9.58
C ALA A 96 -3.77 -7.44 8.64
N CYS A 97 -3.55 -7.19 7.36
CA CYS A 97 -3.36 -8.24 6.36
C CYS A 97 -2.08 -9.03 6.65
N ALA A 98 -0.99 -8.35 6.97
CA ALA A 98 0.27 -9.01 7.32
C ALA A 98 0.10 -9.93 8.52
N GLU A 99 -0.60 -9.47 9.56
CA GLU A 99 -0.88 -10.28 10.76
C GLU A 99 -1.71 -11.51 10.42
N GLU A 100 -2.72 -11.34 9.56
CA GLU A 100 -3.58 -12.46 9.15
C GLU A 100 -2.78 -13.49 8.33
N CYS A 101 -1.93 -13.03 7.42
CA CYS A 101 -1.06 -13.91 6.63
C CYS A 101 -0.10 -14.70 7.52
N MET A 102 0.45 -14.06 8.55
CA MET A 102 1.40 -14.72 9.45
C MET A 102 0.77 -15.79 10.33
N LYS A 103 -0.54 -15.81 10.46
CA LYS A 103 -1.26 -16.91 11.13
C LYS A 103 -1.17 -18.20 10.32
N HIS A 104 -0.82 -18.11 9.04
CA HIS A 104 -0.71 -19.23 8.10
C HIS A 104 0.71 -19.30 7.54
N ASP A 105 1.71 -19.12 8.39
CA ASP A 105 3.12 -18.95 8.01
C ASP A 105 3.80 -20.26 7.55
N ASP A 106 3.07 -21.36 7.50
CA ASP A 106 3.53 -22.64 6.98
C ASP A 106 3.65 -22.64 5.44
N THR A 107 3.24 -21.58 4.77
CA THR A 107 3.35 -21.43 3.31
C THR A 107 4.24 -20.24 2.95
N GLU A 108 5.06 -20.41 1.90
CA GLU A 108 5.98 -19.37 1.46
C GLU A 108 5.24 -18.13 0.93
N HIS A 109 4.14 -18.34 0.20
CA HIS A 109 3.41 -17.19 -0.35
C HIS A 109 2.76 -16.34 0.74
N MET A 110 2.38 -16.93 1.86
CA MET A 110 1.83 -16.19 3.00
C MET A 110 2.88 -15.32 3.66
N LYS A 111 4.10 -15.87 3.85
CA LYS A 111 5.23 -15.11 4.39
C LYS A 111 5.61 -13.96 3.48
N ALA A 112 5.68 -14.24 2.17
CA ALA A 112 6.02 -13.22 1.17
C ALA A 112 4.98 -12.10 1.15
N CYS A 113 3.70 -12.45 1.17
CA CYS A 113 2.62 -11.47 1.19
C CYS A 113 2.67 -10.62 2.45
N ALA A 114 2.90 -11.23 3.62
CA ALA A 114 3.05 -10.50 4.88
C ALA A 114 4.18 -9.46 4.80
N GLN A 115 5.32 -9.84 4.21
CA GLN A 115 6.46 -8.93 4.07
C GLN A 115 6.10 -7.74 3.17
N VAL A 116 5.47 -8.00 2.02
CA VAL A 116 5.07 -6.93 1.09
C VAL A 116 4.06 -6.00 1.74
N CYS A 117 3.12 -6.55 2.51
CA CYS A 117 2.15 -5.74 3.26
C CYS A 117 2.85 -4.84 4.30
N MET A 118 3.82 -5.37 5.01
CA MET A 118 4.57 -4.58 6.01
C MET A 118 5.41 -3.48 5.34
N ASP A 119 6.00 -3.76 4.18
CA ASP A 119 6.73 -2.76 3.41
C ASP A 119 5.80 -1.63 2.98
N CYS A 120 4.58 -1.98 2.55
CA CYS A 120 3.56 -1.00 2.18
C CYS A 120 3.16 -0.14 3.39
N ALA A 121 2.94 -0.75 4.54
CA ALA A 121 2.60 -0.03 5.77
C ALA A 121 3.69 0.98 6.15
N LYS A 122 4.95 0.58 6.06
CA LYS A 122 6.08 1.46 6.35
C LYS A 122 6.18 2.62 5.36
N ALA A 123 5.93 2.37 4.09
CA ALA A 123 5.95 3.41 3.06
C ALA A 123 4.84 4.43 3.31
N CYS A 124 3.64 3.98 3.67
CA CYS A 124 2.53 4.87 4.02
C CYS A 124 2.87 5.72 5.25
N GLU A 125 3.46 5.11 6.27
CA GLU A 125 3.88 5.81 7.49
C GLU A 125 4.90 6.89 7.18
N SER A 126 5.91 6.58 6.36
CA SER A 126 6.94 7.53 5.95
C SER A 126 6.32 8.70 5.16
N MET A 127 5.39 8.41 4.27
CA MET A 127 4.70 9.43 3.50
C MET A 127 3.86 10.35 4.40
N MET A 128 3.17 9.78 5.39
CA MET A 128 2.41 10.55 6.38
C MET A 128 3.33 11.51 7.15
N GLY A 129 4.50 11.02 7.55
CA GLY A 129 5.48 11.84 8.26
C GLY A 129 5.95 13.02 7.42
N SER A 130 6.23 12.80 6.13
CA SER A 130 6.62 13.85 5.20
C SER A 130 5.50 14.88 5.03
N MET A 131 4.26 14.44 4.88
CA MET A 131 3.11 15.33 4.73
C MET A 131 2.84 16.16 5.98
N LYS A 132 3.01 15.57 7.17
CA LYS A 132 2.88 16.32 8.43
C LYS A 132 3.87 17.46 8.50
N MET A 133 5.10 17.23 8.09
CA MET A 133 6.14 18.27 8.06
C MET A 133 5.77 19.41 7.12
N MET A 134 5.19 19.07 5.95
CA MET A 134 4.73 20.07 4.99
C MET A 134 3.59 20.91 5.56
N MET A 135 2.64 20.27 6.24
CA MET A 135 1.46 20.93 6.81
C MET A 135 1.81 21.83 8.00
N ALA A 136 2.90 21.53 8.69
CA ALA A 136 3.37 22.30 9.84
C ALA A 136 4.05 23.61 9.44
N LYS A 137 4.43 23.78 8.16
CA LYS A 137 5.04 25.01 7.64
C LYS A 137 3.93 26.02 7.26
#